data_e81fe7cc9fb33c9d4a8f53f932abc4c5
#
_entry.id   e81fe7cc9fb33c9d4a8f53f932abc4c5
#
_cell.length_a   1.000
_cell.length_b   1.000
_cell.length_c   1.000
_cell.angle_alpha   90.00
_cell.angle_beta   90.00
_cell.angle_gamma   90.00
#
_symmetry.space_group_name_H-M   'P 1'
#
loop_
_entity.id
_entity.type
_entity.pdbx_description
1 polymer ?
#
loop_
_entity_poly.entity_id
_entity_poly.type
_entity_poly.pdbx_seq_one_letter_code
_entity_poly.pdbx_strand_id
1 'polypeptide(L)'
;MVFLINLARVVFAPLLEPIRVATGASSATLGLLATLVWAGSAVTRLPTGFLLTRVTRAQAVFGSGVVLTVGATFTALTSDPTLLLAGAFTMGLSSGVYIVAANTLISELYPDAPGRVLGQHGVASQLAAVGAPALVSAALLVGNWRVALQAIAVGAAVMTVVFTLVARRTAFPEAGHEDRDVLGAVLAQWPIIVTAVATLGFTTMVWNGLFNFYVTYVDSIGLTKATGRTLLQVAFGAGVPAFYVSGRLADRLPTLPYILVIVAAFTGCILVLPIVRGFWPLVAFSAVTGYVIHSSFPAVDTYLLGSLPDRHRASAYATYGAGMMVIQAPGSVVFGVLLDAGVAFPTIFEWMGAGLVVLLLALLALHFSGRLPRTAAA
;
A
#
# COMPACT_ATOMS: atom_id res chain seq x y z
N MET A 1 1.03 -16.88 0.16
CA MET A 1 -0.19 -16.13 -0.22
C MET A 1 0.01 -14.60 -0.15
N VAL A 2 0.46 -14.01 0.95
CA VAL A 2 0.64 -12.54 1.07
C VAL A 2 1.50 -11.92 -0.04
N PHE A 3 2.55 -12.62 -0.46
CA PHE A 3 3.39 -12.20 -1.59
C PHE A 3 2.52 -11.95 -2.85
N LEU A 4 1.66 -12.89 -3.23
CA LEU A 4 0.80 -12.78 -4.42
C LEU A 4 -0.29 -11.71 -4.25
N ILE A 5 -0.86 -11.59 -3.06
CA ILE A 5 -1.85 -10.56 -2.73
C ILE A 5 -1.24 -9.14 -2.87
N ASN A 6 -0.04 -8.93 -2.35
CA ASN A 6 0.61 -7.63 -2.49
C ASN A 6 1.15 -7.40 -3.91
N LEU A 7 1.67 -8.44 -4.55
CA LEU A 7 2.08 -8.38 -5.95
C LEU A 7 0.94 -7.92 -6.85
N ALA A 8 -0.27 -8.47 -6.66
CA ALA A 8 -1.47 -8.09 -7.38
C ALA A 8 -1.87 -6.61 -7.19
N ARG A 9 -1.53 -6.00 -6.05
CA ARG A 9 -1.79 -4.58 -5.78
C ARG A 9 -0.78 -3.65 -6.45
N VAL A 10 0.49 -4.03 -6.44
CA VAL A 10 1.58 -3.15 -6.87
C VAL A 10 2.02 -3.38 -8.31
N VAL A 11 1.62 -4.50 -8.93
CA VAL A 11 1.99 -4.86 -10.31
C VAL A 11 1.50 -3.85 -11.34
N PHE A 12 0.41 -3.14 -11.06
CA PHE A 12 -0.12 -2.15 -11.97
C PHE A 12 0.84 -0.98 -12.20
N ALA A 13 1.64 -0.57 -11.22
CA ALA A 13 2.61 0.50 -11.39
C ALA A 13 3.56 0.28 -12.60
N PRO A 14 4.28 -0.84 -12.71
CA PRO A 14 5.08 -1.12 -13.90
C PRO A 14 4.26 -1.55 -15.13
N LEU A 15 2.96 -1.91 -14.97
CA LEU A 15 2.06 -2.30 -16.07
C LEU A 15 1.35 -1.13 -16.74
N LEU A 16 1.21 0.04 -16.11
CA LEU A 16 0.41 1.15 -16.67
C LEU A 16 0.87 1.53 -18.08
N GLU A 17 2.18 1.67 -18.31
CA GLU A 17 2.71 1.99 -19.63
C GLU A 17 2.47 0.89 -20.68
N PRO A 18 2.77 -0.40 -20.43
CA PRO A 18 2.39 -1.48 -21.34
C PRO A 18 0.89 -1.54 -21.65
N ILE A 19 0.03 -1.31 -20.65
CA ILE A 19 -1.43 -1.27 -20.85
C ILE A 19 -1.80 -0.06 -21.72
N ARG A 20 -1.23 1.13 -21.46
CA ARG A 20 -1.48 2.34 -22.26
C ARG A 20 -1.16 2.11 -23.73
N VAL A 21 -0.01 1.55 -24.02
CA VAL A 21 0.42 1.25 -25.40
C VAL A 21 -0.50 0.24 -26.08
N ALA A 22 -0.99 -0.76 -25.33
CA ALA A 22 -1.82 -1.83 -25.88
C ALA A 22 -3.29 -1.43 -26.07
N THR A 23 -3.82 -0.50 -25.25
CA THR A 23 -5.26 -0.17 -25.22
C THR A 23 -5.58 1.25 -25.66
N GLY A 24 -4.59 2.15 -25.74
CA GLY A 24 -4.79 3.58 -25.96
C GLY A 24 -5.48 4.30 -24.78
N ALA A 25 -5.56 3.66 -23.60
CA ALA A 25 -6.21 4.24 -22.43
C ALA A 25 -5.55 5.55 -22.00
N SER A 26 -6.37 6.52 -21.57
CA SER A 26 -5.90 7.80 -21.05
C SER A 26 -5.18 7.66 -19.72
N SER A 27 -4.38 8.65 -19.32
CA SER A 27 -3.69 8.65 -18.03
C SER A 27 -4.68 8.65 -16.85
N ALA A 28 -5.83 9.30 -16.99
CA ALA A 28 -6.90 9.26 -16.00
C ALA A 28 -7.46 7.83 -15.83
N THR A 29 -7.71 7.11 -16.94
CA THR A 29 -8.17 5.71 -16.90
C THR A 29 -7.13 4.81 -16.24
N LEU A 30 -5.85 4.99 -16.57
CA LEU A 30 -4.76 4.23 -15.94
C LEU A 30 -4.60 4.56 -14.45
N GLY A 31 -4.72 5.82 -14.08
CA GLY A 31 -4.74 6.26 -12.70
C GLY A 31 -5.93 5.68 -11.92
N LEU A 32 -7.10 5.63 -12.55
CA LEU A 32 -8.29 5.00 -11.97
C LEU A 32 -8.10 3.49 -11.81
N LEU A 33 -7.48 2.81 -12.78
CA LEU A 33 -7.14 1.39 -12.68
C LEU A 33 -6.31 1.10 -11.42
N ALA A 34 -5.22 1.85 -11.22
CA ALA A 34 -4.40 1.71 -10.04
C ALA A 34 -5.15 2.09 -8.76
N THR A 35 -5.98 3.14 -8.79
CA THR A 35 -6.82 3.56 -7.66
C THR A 35 -7.80 2.46 -7.23
N LEU A 36 -8.46 1.79 -8.17
CA LEU A 36 -9.48 0.78 -7.90
C LEU A 36 -8.94 -0.46 -7.19
N VAL A 37 -7.69 -0.83 -7.41
CA VAL A 37 -7.04 -1.91 -6.64
C VAL A 37 -6.97 -1.54 -5.15
N TRP A 38 -6.60 -0.31 -4.82
CA TRP A 38 -6.51 0.16 -3.44
C TRP A 38 -7.89 0.40 -2.84
N ALA A 39 -8.81 0.97 -3.62
CA ALA A 39 -10.20 1.17 -3.21
C ALA A 39 -10.91 -0.15 -2.90
N GLY A 40 -10.76 -1.17 -3.75
CA GLY A 40 -11.28 -2.51 -3.49
C GLY A 40 -10.76 -3.11 -2.18
N SER A 41 -9.45 -2.92 -1.91
CA SER A 41 -8.85 -3.35 -0.64
C SER A 41 -9.40 -2.56 0.55
N ALA A 42 -9.61 -1.25 0.42
CA ALA A 42 -10.17 -0.42 1.48
C ALA A 42 -11.61 -0.82 1.83
N VAL A 43 -12.46 -0.94 0.80
CA VAL A 43 -13.90 -1.23 0.95
C VAL A 43 -14.16 -2.55 1.67
N THR A 44 -13.33 -3.57 1.44
CA THR A 44 -13.54 -4.90 2.07
C THR A 44 -12.97 -5.02 3.48
N ARG A 45 -12.10 -4.12 3.94
CA ARG A 45 -11.47 -4.25 5.28
C ARG A 45 -12.48 -4.20 6.43
N LEU A 46 -13.37 -3.21 6.44
CA LEU A 46 -14.38 -3.10 7.50
C LEU A 46 -15.43 -4.24 7.43
N PRO A 47 -16.06 -4.54 6.26
CA PRO A 47 -16.98 -5.65 6.16
C PRO A 47 -16.38 -7.01 6.51
N THR A 48 -15.06 -7.21 6.30
CA THR A 48 -14.41 -8.47 6.66
C THR A 48 -14.46 -8.72 8.17
N GLY A 49 -14.41 -7.69 9.01
CA GLY A 49 -14.61 -7.85 10.44
C GLY A 49 -15.95 -8.52 10.77
N PHE A 50 -17.05 -8.12 10.10
CA PHE A 50 -18.36 -8.75 10.22
C PHE A 50 -18.40 -10.14 9.55
N LEU A 51 -17.75 -10.29 8.41
CA LEU A 51 -17.68 -11.60 7.74
C LEU A 51 -17.07 -12.66 8.65
N LEU A 52 -15.99 -12.32 9.37
CA LEU A 52 -15.28 -13.24 10.28
C LEU A 52 -16.07 -13.65 11.53
N THR A 53 -17.23 -13.06 11.79
CA THR A 53 -18.18 -13.57 12.79
C THR A 53 -19.03 -14.74 12.26
N ARG A 54 -19.09 -14.91 10.94
CA ARG A 54 -19.95 -15.92 10.27
C ARG A 54 -19.15 -17.00 9.55
N VAL A 55 -17.92 -16.71 9.15
CA VAL A 55 -17.04 -17.66 8.46
C VAL A 55 -15.71 -17.76 9.20
N THR A 56 -15.05 -18.92 9.09
CA THR A 56 -13.73 -19.11 9.69
C THR A 56 -12.67 -18.26 8.95
N ARG A 57 -11.57 -17.92 9.64
CA ARG A 57 -10.43 -17.19 9.04
C ARG A 57 -9.89 -17.96 7.85
N ALA A 58 -9.82 -19.28 7.93
CA ALA A 58 -9.36 -20.15 6.84
C ALA A 58 -10.28 -20.06 5.60
N GLN A 59 -11.61 -20.05 5.80
CA GLN A 59 -12.57 -19.87 4.69
C GLN A 59 -12.43 -18.50 4.04
N ALA A 60 -12.20 -17.45 4.82
CA ALA A 60 -11.98 -16.09 4.29
C ALA A 60 -10.67 -16.00 3.49
N VAL A 61 -9.57 -16.61 3.97
CA VAL A 61 -8.30 -16.71 3.25
C VAL A 61 -8.45 -17.52 1.95
N PHE A 62 -9.15 -18.64 1.98
CA PHE A 62 -9.48 -19.43 0.78
C PHE A 62 -10.28 -18.60 -0.22
N GLY A 63 -11.37 -17.97 0.22
CA GLY A 63 -12.23 -17.14 -0.63
C GLY A 63 -11.45 -15.98 -1.28
N SER A 64 -10.56 -15.34 -0.52
CA SER A 64 -9.70 -14.29 -1.07
C SER A 64 -8.75 -14.81 -2.16
N GLY A 65 -8.21 -16.01 -2.01
CA GLY A 65 -7.39 -16.66 -3.02
C GLY A 65 -8.15 -16.97 -4.30
N VAL A 66 -9.40 -17.45 -4.18
CA VAL A 66 -10.29 -17.68 -5.33
C VAL A 66 -10.59 -16.36 -6.04
N VAL A 67 -10.98 -15.32 -5.30
CA VAL A 67 -11.29 -13.99 -5.86
C VAL A 67 -10.06 -13.40 -6.56
N LEU A 68 -8.86 -13.54 -5.99
CA LEU A 68 -7.63 -13.11 -6.65
C LEU A 68 -7.39 -13.86 -7.97
N THR A 69 -7.54 -15.18 -7.95
CA THR A 69 -7.36 -16.03 -9.15
C THR A 69 -8.31 -15.60 -10.25
N VAL A 70 -9.61 -15.47 -9.94
CA VAL A 70 -10.64 -15.04 -10.90
C VAL A 70 -10.37 -13.63 -11.40
N GLY A 71 -10.09 -12.67 -10.51
CA GLY A 71 -9.82 -11.28 -10.86
C GLY A 71 -8.58 -11.13 -11.74
N ALA A 72 -7.48 -11.80 -11.42
CA ALA A 72 -6.25 -11.76 -12.22
C ALA A 72 -6.42 -12.43 -13.59
N THR A 73 -7.14 -13.58 -13.65
CA THR A 73 -7.46 -14.25 -14.92
C THR A 73 -8.34 -13.36 -15.79
N PHE A 74 -9.40 -12.79 -15.24
CA PHE A 74 -10.30 -11.90 -15.95
C PHE A 74 -9.56 -10.67 -16.52
N THR A 75 -8.72 -10.05 -15.69
CA THR A 75 -7.91 -8.89 -16.10
C THR A 75 -6.91 -9.26 -17.21
N ALA A 76 -6.33 -10.47 -17.16
CA ALA A 76 -5.40 -10.94 -18.18
C ALA A 76 -6.07 -11.23 -19.53
N LEU A 77 -7.35 -11.58 -19.54
CA LEU A 77 -8.08 -11.97 -20.75
C LEU A 77 -8.76 -10.81 -21.47
N THR A 78 -8.94 -9.67 -20.81
CA THR A 78 -9.61 -8.50 -21.42
C THR A 78 -8.64 -7.49 -22.01
N SER A 79 -9.12 -6.73 -23.01
CA SER A 79 -8.44 -5.55 -23.58
C SER A 79 -9.28 -4.29 -23.42
N ASP A 80 -10.54 -4.42 -23.01
CA ASP A 80 -11.44 -3.30 -22.78
C ASP A 80 -11.03 -2.55 -21.51
N PRO A 81 -10.77 -1.24 -21.56
CA PRO A 81 -10.37 -0.45 -20.42
C PRO A 81 -11.36 -0.52 -19.24
N THR A 82 -12.66 -0.55 -19.54
CA THR A 82 -13.71 -0.62 -18.49
C THR A 82 -13.67 -1.96 -17.76
N LEU A 83 -13.49 -3.05 -18.50
CA LEU A 83 -13.35 -4.39 -17.92
C LEU A 83 -12.04 -4.54 -17.15
N LEU A 84 -10.96 -3.88 -17.57
CA LEU A 84 -9.71 -3.80 -16.80
C LEU A 84 -9.94 -3.14 -15.43
N LEU A 85 -10.74 -2.07 -15.36
CA LEU A 85 -11.10 -1.41 -14.11
C LEU A 85 -11.84 -2.37 -13.17
N ALA A 86 -12.81 -3.13 -13.67
CA ALA A 86 -13.56 -4.11 -12.90
C ALA A 86 -12.64 -5.25 -12.38
N GLY A 87 -11.72 -5.72 -13.21
CA GLY A 87 -10.73 -6.73 -12.83
C GLY A 87 -9.78 -6.24 -11.73
N ALA A 88 -9.25 -5.04 -11.88
CA ALA A 88 -8.39 -4.42 -10.89
C ALA A 88 -9.12 -4.24 -9.53
N PHE A 89 -10.36 -3.77 -9.54
CA PHE A 89 -11.18 -3.66 -8.35
C PHE A 89 -11.40 -5.03 -7.68
N THR A 90 -11.70 -6.07 -8.47
CA THR A 90 -11.87 -7.45 -7.97
C THR A 90 -10.59 -7.97 -7.32
N MET A 91 -9.42 -7.74 -7.94
CA MET A 91 -8.13 -8.08 -7.33
C MET A 91 -7.93 -7.33 -6.00
N GLY A 92 -8.36 -6.07 -5.94
CA GLY A 92 -8.36 -5.27 -4.72
C GLY A 92 -9.25 -5.86 -3.61
N LEU A 93 -10.48 -6.28 -3.93
CA LEU A 93 -11.40 -6.92 -2.98
C LEU A 93 -10.75 -8.10 -2.27
N SER A 94 -10.06 -8.96 -3.02
CA SER A 94 -9.34 -10.11 -2.46
C SER A 94 -8.30 -9.70 -1.41
N SER A 95 -7.58 -8.62 -1.68
CA SER A 95 -6.52 -8.11 -0.82
C SER A 95 -7.06 -7.62 0.53
N GLY A 96 -8.16 -6.89 0.54
CA GLY A 96 -8.74 -6.37 1.78
C GLY A 96 -9.22 -7.49 2.70
N VAL A 97 -9.92 -8.49 2.14
CA VAL A 97 -10.36 -9.68 2.88
C VAL A 97 -9.15 -10.46 3.42
N TYR A 98 -8.16 -10.71 2.56
CA TYR A 98 -6.97 -11.48 2.94
C TYR A 98 -6.23 -10.87 4.12
N ILE A 99 -5.91 -9.58 4.06
CA ILE A 99 -5.07 -8.93 5.09
C ILE A 99 -5.72 -9.02 6.47
N VAL A 100 -7.04 -8.78 6.56
CA VAL A 100 -7.76 -8.86 7.82
C VAL A 100 -7.81 -10.31 8.33
N ALA A 101 -8.21 -11.25 7.48
CA ALA A 101 -8.36 -12.66 7.87
C ALA A 101 -7.01 -13.33 8.21
N ALA A 102 -5.97 -13.06 7.40
CA ALA A 102 -4.65 -13.67 7.59
C ALA A 102 -3.93 -13.12 8.82
N ASN A 103 -4.00 -11.81 9.08
CA ASN A 103 -3.36 -11.23 10.25
C ASN A 103 -4.02 -11.73 11.54
N THR A 104 -5.34 -11.85 11.57
CA THR A 104 -6.07 -12.45 12.70
C THR A 104 -5.67 -13.92 12.88
N LEU A 105 -5.67 -14.70 11.79
CA LEU A 105 -5.30 -16.11 11.83
C LEU A 105 -3.86 -16.32 12.34
N ILE A 106 -2.91 -15.51 11.88
CA ILE A 106 -1.51 -15.56 12.33
C ILE A 106 -1.41 -15.29 13.85
N SER A 107 -2.14 -14.28 14.33
CA SER A 107 -2.13 -13.93 15.76
C SER A 107 -2.72 -15.03 16.63
N GLU A 108 -3.73 -15.75 16.12
CA GLU A 108 -4.37 -16.87 16.82
C GLU A 108 -3.50 -18.15 16.80
N LEU A 109 -2.78 -18.41 15.69
CA LEU A 109 -1.92 -19.58 15.56
C LEU A 109 -0.57 -19.44 16.30
N TYR A 110 -0.12 -18.21 16.50
CA TYR A 110 1.18 -17.92 17.13
C TYR A 110 1.02 -16.93 18.30
N PRO A 111 0.27 -17.29 19.35
CA PRO A 111 -0.05 -16.37 20.45
C PRO A 111 1.21 -15.92 21.22
N ASP A 112 2.26 -16.73 21.27
CA ASP A 112 3.51 -16.42 21.97
C ASP A 112 4.46 -15.50 21.18
N ALA A 113 4.25 -15.36 19.85
CA ALA A 113 5.15 -14.59 19.01
C ALA A 113 4.43 -13.95 17.79
N PRO A 114 3.26 -13.31 17.95
CA PRO A 114 2.47 -12.80 16.84
C PRO A 114 3.23 -11.73 16.04
N GLY A 115 3.92 -10.83 16.74
CA GLY A 115 4.71 -9.76 16.12
C GLY A 115 5.82 -10.26 15.20
N ARG A 116 6.54 -11.33 15.59
CA ARG A 116 7.59 -11.94 14.77
C ARG A 116 7.02 -12.52 13.47
N VAL A 117 5.91 -13.25 13.56
CA VAL A 117 5.32 -13.91 12.38
C VAL A 117 4.62 -12.90 11.47
N LEU A 118 3.94 -11.90 12.02
CA LEU A 118 3.41 -10.77 11.25
C LEU A 118 4.51 -9.96 10.57
N GLY A 119 5.67 -9.81 11.23
CA GLY A 119 6.86 -9.19 10.62
C GLY A 119 7.36 -9.99 9.40
N GLN A 120 7.46 -11.32 9.51
CA GLN A 120 7.82 -12.17 8.36
C GLN A 120 6.80 -12.08 7.23
N HIS A 121 5.50 -12.01 7.56
CA HIS A 121 4.42 -11.79 6.62
C HIS A 121 4.57 -10.42 5.90
N GLY A 122 4.94 -9.38 6.63
CA GLY A 122 5.26 -8.05 6.09
C GLY A 122 6.47 -8.05 5.15
N VAL A 123 7.54 -8.76 5.51
CA VAL A 123 8.72 -8.93 4.63
C VAL A 123 8.33 -9.59 3.31
N ALA A 124 7.53 -10.65 3.33
CA ALA A 124 7.06 -11.30 2.10
C ALA A 124 6.20 -10.36 1.25
N SER A 125 5.39 -9.49 1.89
CA SER A 125 4.65 -8.43 1.21
C SER A 125 5.58 -7.41 0.53
N GLN A 126 6.65 -7.02 1.20
CA GLN A 126 7.62 -6.05 0.65
C GLN A 126 8.44 -6.65 -0.49
N LEU A 127 8.83 -7.93 -0.39
CA LEU A 127 9.50 -8.64 -1.49
C LEU A 127 8.63 -8.70 -2.75
N ALA A 128 7.30 -8.77 -2.61
CA ALA A 128 6.39 -8.69 -3.76
C ALA A 128 6.46 -7.33 -4.46
N ALA A 129 6.56 -6.23 -3.70
CA ALA A 129 6.70 -4.90 -4.28
C ALA A 129 8.03 -4.74 -5.04
N VAL A 130 9.11 -5.27 -4.49
CA VAL A 130 10.43 -5.33 -5.18
C VAL A 130 10.38 -6.20 -6.42
N GLY A 131 9.66 -7.32 -6.36
CA GLY A 131 9.53 -8.28 -7.46
C GLY A 131 8.60 -7.84 -8.59
N ALA A 132 7.65 -6.93 -8.35
CA ALA A 132 6.67 -6.54 -9.35
C ALA A 132 7.28 -5.96 -10.64
N PRO A 133 8.23 -4.99 -10.60
CA PRO A 133 8.86 -4.50 -11.82
C PRO A 133 9.68 -5.56 -12.55
N ALA A 134 10.32 -6.49 -11.82
CA ALA A 134 11.07 -7.60 -12.42
C ALA A 134 10.14 -8.59 -13.13
N LEU A 135 9.01 -8.94 -12.50
CA LEU A 135 7.99 -9.79 -13.12
C LEU A 135 7.46 -9.18 -14.41
N VAL A 136 7.14 -7.90 -14.41
CA VAL A 136 6.64 -7.21 -15.61
C VAL A 136 7.72 -7.16 -16.70
N SER A 137 8.98 -6.89 -16.33
CA SER A 137 10.10 -6.90 -17.29
C SER A 137 10.27 -8.28 -17.92
N ALA A 138 10.22 -9.35 -17.12
CA ALA A 138 10.29 -10.73 -17.63
C ALA A 138 9.09 -11.08 -18.51
N ALA A 139 7.87 -10.68 -18.13
CA ALA A 139 6.66 -10.90 -18.93
C ALA A 139 6.76 -10.25 -20.32
N LEU A 140 7.31 -9.03 -20.39
CA LEU A 140 7.49 -8.29 -21.63
C LEU A 140 8.58 -8.91 -22.55
N LEU A 141 9.55 -9.65 -21.99
CA LEU A 141 10.56 -10.36 -22.76
C LEU A 141 10.00 -11.63 -23.41
N VAL A 142 9.08 -12.33 -22.76
CA VAL A 142 8.52 -13.62 -23.25
C VAL A 142 7.20 -13.48 -23.99
N GLY A 143 6.58 -12.28 -23.95
CA GLY A 143 5.29 -12.06 -24.59
C GLY A 143 4.81 -10.63 -24.42
N ASN A 144 3.79 -10.44 -23.58
CA ASN A 144 3.20 -9.15 -23.33
C ASN A 144 2.80 -8.97 -21.85
N TRP A 145 2.27 -7.80 -21.51
CA TRP A 145 1.88 -7.44 -20.14
C TRP A 145 0.92 -8.44 -19.46
N ARG A 146 0.09 -9.17 -20.24
CA ARG A 146 -0.88 -10.16 -19.72
C ARG A 146 -0.18 -11.33 -19.04
N VAL A 147 1.04 -11.70 -19.51
CA VAL A 147 1.81 -12.78 -18.90
C VAL A 147 2.07 -12.54 -17.42
N ALA A 148 2.29 -11.29 -17.01
CA ALA A 148 2.45 -10.95 -15.60
C ALA A 148 1.19 -11.25 -14.78
N LEU A 149 0.02 -10.92 -15.29
CA LEU A 149 -1.27 -11.20 -14.63
C LEU A 149 -1.61 -12.69 -14.65
N GLN A 150 -1.29 -13.41 -15.74
CA GLN A 150 -1.44 -14.86 -15.83
C GLN A 150 -0.56 -15.56 -14.78
N ALA A 151 0.69 -15.11 -14.60
CA ALA A 151 1.59 -15.63 -13.58
C ALA A 151 1.02 -15.43 -12.16
N ILE A 152 0.42 -14.25 -11.89
CA ILE A 152 -0.28 -13.99 -10.62
C ILE A 152 -1.49 -14.92 -10.47
N ALA A 153 -2.29 -15.10 -11.51
CA ALA A 153 -3.48 -15.97 -11.49
C ALA A 153 -3.10 -17.42 -11.19
N VAL A 154 -2.12 -17.96 -11.92
CA VAL A 154 -1.62 -19.34 -11.70
C VAL A 154 -1.03 -19.49 -10.30
N GLY A 155 -0.18 -18.54 -9.89
CA GLY A 155 0.39 -18.54 -8.54
C GLY A 155 -0.69 -18.48 -7.45
N ALA A 156 -1.72 -17.65 -7.62
CA ALA A 156 -2.85 -17.54 -6.69
C ALA A 156 -3.65 -18.85 -6.64
N ALA A 157 -3.94 -19.46 -7.77
CA ALA A 157 -4.62 -20.77 -7.83
C ALA A 157 -3.82 -21.85 -7.10
N VAL A 158 -2.52 -22.00 -7.43
CA VAL A 158 -1.63 -22.97 -6.78
C VAL A 158 -1.57 -22.75 -5.28
N MET A 159 -1.35 -21.50 -4.83
CA MET A 159 -1.26 -21.18 -3.40
C MET A 159 -2.60 -21.36 -2.68
N THR A 160 -3.73 -21.17 -3.34
CA THR A 160 -5.07 -21.42 -2.79
C THR A 160 -5.27 -22.92 -2.59
N VAL A 161 -4.86 -23.75 -3.53
CA VAL A 161 -4.88 -25.22 -3.40
C VAL A 161 -3.96 -25.67 -2.27
N VAL A 162 -2.71 -25.21 -2.24
CA VAL A 162 -1.73 -25.53 -1.17
C VAL A 162 -2.27 -25.15 0.19
N PHE A 163 -2.80 -23.93 0.32
CA PHE A 163 -3.41 -23.46 1.56
C PHE A 163 -4.57 -24.38 1.99
N THR A 164 -5.44 -24.76 1.06
CA THR A 164 -6.59 -25.65 1.35
C THR A 164 -6.15 -27.03 1.83
N LEU A 165 -5.10 -27.59 1.20
CA LEU A 165 -4.55 -28.89 1.61
C LEU A 165 -3.93 -28.84 3.01
N VAL A 166 -3.21 -27.78 3.32
CA VAL A 166 -2.63 -27.54 4.66
C VAL A 166 -3.75 -27.29 5.67
N ALA A 167 -4.72 -26.45 5.32
CA ALA A 167 -5.84 -26.11 6.19
C ALA A 167 -6.68 -27.33 6.61
N ARG A 168 -6.86 -28.30 5.74
CA ARG A 168 -7.56 -29.57 6.06
C ARG A 168 -6.84 -30.42 7.11
N ARG A 169 -5.54 -30.17 7.34
CA ARG A 169 -4.69 -30.92 8.29
C ARG A 169 -4.36 -30.12 9.55
N THR A 170 -4.86 -28.88 9.65
CA THR A 170 -4.57 -27.97 10.76
C THR A 170 -5.87 -27.67 11.51
N ALA A 171 -5.83 -27.82 12.83
CA ALA A 171 -6.92 -27.35 13.67
C ALA A 171 -6.85 -25.82 13.73
N PHE A 172 -7.88 -25.15 13.26
CA PHE A 172 -7.99 -23.69 13.36
C PHE A 172 -8.90 -23.31 14.52
N PRO A 173 -8.63 -22.14 15.14
CA PRO A 173 -9.55 -21.56 16.12
C PRO A 173 -10.93 -21.36 15.52
N GLU A 174 -11.97 -21.60 16.32
CA GLU A 174 -13.36 -21.36 15.91
C GLU A 174 -13.62 -19.86 15.68
N ALA A 175 -14.68 -19.54 14.94
CA ALA A 175 -15.10 -18.17 14.75
C ALA A 175 -15.44 -17.55 16.12
N GLY A 176 -14.65 -16.57 16.56
CA GLY A 176 -14.85 -15.90 17.84
C GLY A 176 -15.87 -14.76 17.72
N HIS A 177 -16.78 -14.65 18.68
CA HIS A 177 -17.60 -13.48 18.89
C HIS A 177 -16.81 -12.50 19.78
N GLU A 178 -16.09 -11.57 19.19
CA GLU A 178 -15.68 -10.37 19.92
C GLU A 178 -16.68 -9.25 19.61
N ASP A 179 -17.39 -8.82 20.63
CA ASP A 179 -18.25 -7.63 20.56
C ASP A 179 -17.33 -6.41 20.54
N ARG A 180 -17.00 -5.94 19.34
CA ARG A 180 -16.07 -4.81 19.14
C ARG A 180 -16.89 -3.53 19.08
N ASP A 181 -16.81 -2.73 20.13
CA ASP A 181 -17.34 -1.36 20.12
C ASP A 181 -16.45 -0.46 19.22
N VAL A 182 -16.62 -0.63 17.90
CA VAL A 182 -15.88 0.16 16.90
C VAL A 182 -16.27 1.63 16.98
N LEU A 183 -17.59 1.92 17.15
CA LEU A 183 -18.09 3.30 17.19
C LEU A 183 -17.60 4.04 18.42
N GLY A 184 -17.70 3.42 19.61
CA GLY A 184 -17.17 4.01 20.84
C GLY A 184 -15.66 4.23 20.78
N ALA A 185 -14.89 3.30 20.21
CA ALA A 185 -13.45 3.46 20.02
C ALA A 185 -13.13 4.65 19.09
N VAL A 186 -13.85 4.81 17.98
CA VAL A 186 -13.67 5.92 17.04
C VAL A 186 -14.00 7.25 17.70
N LEU A 187 -15.15 7.34 18.37
CA LEU A 187 -15.59 8.57 19.05
C LEU A 187 -14.65 8.97 20.20
N ALA A 188 -14.10 7.99 20.92
CA ALA A 188 -13.16 8.26 22.01
C ALA A 188 -11.74 8.62 21.53
N GLN A 189 -11.30 8.08 20.38
CA GLN A 189 -9.91 8.18 19.91
C GLN A 189 -9.76 8.96 18.59
N TRP A 190 -10.82 9.68 18.15
CA TRP A 190 -10.82 10.37 16.86
C TRP A 190 -9.62 11.32 16.64
N PRO A 191 -9.08 12.06 17.65
CA PRO A 191 -7.97 12.98 17.39
C PRO A 191 -6.71 12.25 16.96
N ILE A 192 -6.41 11.08 17.58
CA ILE A 192 -5.26 10.24 17.25
C ILE A 192 -5.46 9.61 15.88
N ILE A 193 -6.65 9.05 15.62
CA ILE A 193 -7.01 8.42 14.35
C ILE A 193 -6.88 9.43 13.21
N VAL A 194 -7.48 10.62 13.35
CA VAL A 194 -7.43 11.66 12.30
C VAL A 194 -6.01 12.15 12.07
N THR A 195 -5.21 12.35 13.12
CA THR A 195 -3.81 12.76 12.99
C THR A 195 -3.00 11.70 12.20
N ALA A 196 -3.13 10.43 12.56
CA ALA A 196 -2.44 9.35 11.87
C ALA A 196 -2.93 9.17 10.42
N VAL A 197 -4.25 9.23 10.19
CA VAL A 197 -4.86 9.16 8.85
C VAL A 197 -4.43 10.34 7.98
N ALA A 198 -4.46 11.56 8.49
CA ALA A 198 -4.02 12.73 7.74
C ALA A 198 -2.53 12.64 7.39
N THR A 199 -1.69 12.26 8.36
CA THR A 199 -0.24 12.16 8.17
C THR A 199 0.13 11.09 7.16
N LEU A 200 -0.23 9.85 7.42
CA LEU A 200 0.17 8.74 6.55
C LEU A 200 -0.70 8.66 5.30
N GLY A 201 -2.00 8.96 5.41
CA GLY A 201 -2.91 8.92 4.27
C GLY A 201 -2.51 9.89 3.16
N PHE A 202 -2.26 11.17 3.49
CA PHE A 202 -1.85 12.15 2.49
C PHE A 202 -0.43 11.89 1.96
N THR A 203 0.52 11.56 2.84
CA THR A 203 1.89 11.20 2.43
C THR A 203 1.89 10.00 1.47
N THR A 204 1.12 8.96 1.79
CA THR A 204 1.00 7.79 0.92
C THR A 204 0.10 8.03 -0.30
N MET A 205 -0.80 9.01 -0.30
CA MET A 205 -1.52 9.46 -1.50
C MET A 205 -0.55 10.02 -2.54
N VAL A 206 0.35 10.91 -2.12
CA VAL A 206 1.39 11.45 -2.99
C VAL A 206 2.33 10.34 -3.49
N TRP A 207 2.74 9.44 -2.60
CA TRP A 207 3.54 8.27 -2.96
C TRP A 207 2.82 7.35 -3.97
N ASN A 208 1.52 7.12 -3.79
CA ASN A 208 0.72 6.27 -4.68
C ASN A 208 0.67 6.84 -6.10
N GLY A 209 0.42 8.13 -6.24
CA GLY A 209 0.50 8.81 -7.52
C GLY A 209 1.89 8.72 -8.15
N LEU A 210 2.93 9.04 -7.37
CA LEU A 210 4.31 9.00 -7.83
C LEU A 210 4.70 7.59 -8.32
N PHE A 211 4.58 6.55 -7.49
CA PHE A 211 5.11 5.24 -7.88
C PHE A 211 4.34 4.60 -9.05
N ASN A 212 3.04 4.85 -9.18
CA ASN A 212 2.27 4.34 -10.30
C ASN A 212 2.64 5.03 -11.62
N PHE A 213 2.95 6.32 -11.61
CA PHE A 213 3.38 7.06 -12.81
C PHE A 213 4.90 7.24 -12.90
N TYR A 214 5.70 6.57 -12.05
CA TYR A 214 7.14 6.76 -12.03
C TYR A 214 7.83 6.32 -13.33
N VAL A 215 7.38 5.22 -13.94
CA VAL A 215 7.88 4.76 -15.23
C VAL A 215 7.57 5.77 -16.33
N THR A 216 6.35 6.33 -16.33
CA THR A 216 5.94 7.37 -17.27
C THR A 216 6.74 8.68 -17.08
N TYR A 217 6.97 9.07 -15.83
CA TYR A 217 7.82 10.22 -15.50
C TYR A 217 9.26 10.05 -16.03
N VAL A 218 9.86 8.88 -15.76
CA VAL A 218 11.23 8.57 -16.20
C VAL A 218 11.34 8.58 -17.72
N ASP A 219 10.34 8.07 -18.43
CA ASP A 219 10.24 8.12 -19.90
C ASP A 219 10.13 9.58 -20.39
N SER A 220 9.34 10.40 -19.72
CA SER A 220 9.14 11.82 -20.08
C SER A 220 10.39 12.70 -19.97
N ILE A 221 11.37 12.28 -19.17
CA ILE A 221 12.66 12.97 -19.02
C ILE A 221 13.78 12.36 -19.90
N GLY A 222 13.41 11.51 -20.88
CA GLY A 222 14.31 10.98 -21.88
C GLY A 222 15.06 9.69 -21.51
N LEU A 223 14.67 9.02 -20.42
CA LEU A 223 15.20 7.69 -20.07
C LEU A 223 14.24 6.58 -20.52
N THR A 224 14.74 5.36 -20.60
CA THR A 224 13.92 4.24 -21.06
C THR A 224 12.91 3.78 -20.01
N LYS A 225 11.76 3.24 -20.43
CA LYS A 225 10.78 2.60 -19.54
C LYS A 225 11.38 1.44 -18.74
N ALA A 226 12.37 0.74 -19.29
CA ALA A 226 13.13 -0.28 -18.57
C ALA A 226 13.89 0.32 -17.38
N THR A 227 14.56 1.46 -17.60
CA THR A 227 15.20 2.24 -16.53
C THR A 227 14.17 2.64 -15.47
N GLY A 228 12.99 3.13 -15.86
CA GLY A 228 11.92 3.48 -14.92
C GLY A 228 11.50 2.31 -14.03
N ARG A 229 11.37 1.10 -14.59
CA ARG A 229 11.07 -0.12 -13.81
C ARG A 229 12.20 -0.47 -12.84
N THR A 230 13.47 -0.33 -13.26
CA THR A 230 14.63 -0.57 -12.39
C THR A 230 14.66 0.44 -11.22
N LEU A 231 14.43 1.71 -11.49
CA LEU A 231 14.39 2.75 -10.47
C LEU A 231 13.23 2.53 -9.48
N LEU A 232 12.08 2.10 -9.97
CA LEU A 232 10.94 1.73 -9.12
C LEU A 232 11.28 0.52 -8.23
N GLN A 233 12.01 -0.47 -8.78
CA GLN A 233 12.50 -1.61 -8.00
C GLN A 233 13.47 -1.17 -6.91
N VAL A 234 14.36 -0.22 -7.19
CA VAL A 234 15.27 0.37 -6.19
C VAL A 234 14.48 1.06 -5.07
N ALA A 235 13.45 1.85 -5.43
CA ALA A 235 12.62 2.54 -4.45
C ALA A 235 11.89 1.57 -3.51
N PHE A 236 11.29 0.50 -4.03
CA PHE A 236 10.67 -0.53 -3.21
C PHE A 236 11.71 -1.36 -2.44
N GLY A 237 12.87 -1.64 -3.03
CA GLY A 237 13.98 -2.36 -2.38
C GLY A 237 14.50 -1.64 -1.14
N ALA A 238 14.60 -0.32 -1.21
CA ALA A 238 14.98 0.52 -0.07
C ALA A 238 13.96 0.47 1.09
N GLY A 239 12.72 0.07 0.82
CA GLY A 239 11.71 -0.16 1.85
C GLY A 239 12.07 -1.30 2.81
N VAL A 240 12.80 -2.32 2.35
CA VAL A 240 13.17 -3.47 3.21
C VAL A 240 14.01 -3.02 4.42
N PRO A 241 15.17 -2.37 4.23
CA PRO A 241 15.93 -1.84 5.35
C PRO A 241 15.19 -0.71 6.09
N ALA A 242 14.35 0.07 5.41
CA ALA A 242 13.58 1.15 6.03
C ALA A 242 12.64 0.61 7.11
N PHE A 243 11.86 -0.43 6.85
CA PHE A 243 10.98 -1.04 7.85
C PHE A 243 11.77 -1.52 9.09
N TYR A 244 12.92 -2.15 8.86
CA TYR A 244 13.73 -2.69 9.95
C TYR A 244 14.38 -1.60 10.81
N VAL A 245 14.99 -0.61 10.16
CA VAL A 245 15.71 0.47 10.85
C VAL A 245 14.72 1.43 11.51
N SER A 246 13.67 1.84 10.77
CA SER A 246 12.68 2.79 11.27
C SER A 246 11.88 2.23 12.45
N GLY A 247 11.55 0.93 12.44
CA GLY A 247 10.90 0.31 13.59
C GLY A 247 11.74 0.46 14.87
N ARG A 248 13.07 0.18 14.80
CA ARG A 248 13.97 0.37 15.94
C ARG A 248 14.16 1.83 16.34
N LEU A 249 14.15 2.74 15.37
CA LEU A 249 14.26 4.17 15.65
C LEU A 249 12.99 4.70 16.30
N ALA A 250 11.83 4.24 15.88
CA ALA A 250 10.52 4.61 16.45
C ALA A 250 10.39 4.17 17.93
N ASP A 251 11.04 3.04 18.29
CA ASP A 251 11.07 2.57 19.69
C ASP A 251 12.04 3.38 20.58
N ARG A 252 13.01 4.10 19.99
CA ARG A 252 14.09 4.79 20.73
C ARG A 252 13.99 6.31 20.71
N LEU A 253 13.39 6.86 19.66
CA LEU A 253 13.28 8.31 19.47
C LEU A 253 11.91 8.81 19.91
N PRO A 254 11.80 10.08 20.29
CA PRO A 254 10.51 10.71 20.47
C PRO A 254 9.68 10.60 19.18
N THR A 255 8.60 9.85 19.23
CA THR A 255 7.89 9.36 18.02
C THR A 255 7.35 10.51 17.15
N LEU A 256 6.76 11.56 17.77
CA LEU A 256 6.23 12.69 17.01
C LEU A 256 7.31 13.48 16.26
N PRO A 257 8.43 13.93 16.89
CA PRO A 257 9.53 14.56 16.15
C PRO A 257 10.10 13.67 15.04
N TYR A 258 10.18 12.35 15.28
CA TYR A 258 10.65 11.43 14.26
C TYR A 258 9.72 11.39 13.04
N ILE A 259 8.40 11.34 13.24
CA ILE A 259 7.41 11.43 12.15
C ILE A 259 7.54 12.75 11.39
N LEU A 260 7.69 13.88 12.09
CA LEU A 260 7.87 15.20 11.46
C LEU A 260 9.11 15.25 10.58
N VAL A 261 10.24 14.66 11.01
CA VAL A 261 11.45 14.55 10.20
C VAL A 261 11.21 13.70 8.95
N ILE A 262 10.50 12.58 9.06
CA ILE A 262 10.17 11.72 7.91
C ILE A 262 9.28 12.48 6.90
N VAL A 263 8.23 13.17 7.38
CA VAL A 263 7.35 13.97 6.50
C VAL A 263 8.11 15.10 5.83
N ALA A 264 8.98 15.81 6.56
CA ALA A 264 9.84 16.85 6.01
C ALA A 264 10.82 16.30 4.94
N ALA A 265 11.46 15.16 5.22
CA ALA A 265 12.35 14.51 4.27
C ALA A 265 11.62 14.04 3.00
N PHE A 266 10.41 13.46 3.14
CA PHE A 266 9.60 13.07 1.99
C PHE A 266 9.15 14.30 1.18
N THR A 267 8.73 15.37 1.85
CA THR A 267 8.39 16.65 1.20
C THR A 267 9.57 17.17 0.38
N GLY A 268 10.77 17.15 0.98
CA GLY A 268 12.00 17.52 0.28
C GLY A 268 12.28 16.65 -0.95
N CYS A 269 12.08 15.34 -0.83
CA CYS A 269 12.20 14.43 -1.98
C CYS A 269 11.23 14.83 -3.11
N ILE A 270 9.96 15.07 -2.83
CA ILE A 270 8.98 15.43 -3.87
C ILE A 270 9.34 16.75 -4.56
N LEU A 271 9.77 17.77 -3.80
CA LEU A 271 10.15 19.08 -4.35
C LEU A 271 11.47 19.06 -5.14
N VAL A 272 12.39 18.15 -4.80
CA VAL A 272 13.70 18.02 -5.48
C VAL A 272 13.59 17.14 -6.73
N LEU A 273 12.64 16.22 -6.82
CA LEU A 273 12.52 15.28 -7.95
C LEU A 273 12.56 15.98 -9.33
N PRO A 274 11.89 17.13 -9.57
CA PRO A 274 11.89 17.78 -10.87
C PRO A 274 13.26 18.19 -11.39
N ILE A 275 14.25 18.35 -10.54
CA ILE A 275 15.60 18.79 -10.93
C ILE A 275 16.61 17.64 -11.00
N VAL A 276 16.25 16.45 -10.52
CA VAL A 276 17.13 15.27 -10.57
C VAL A 276 17.20 14.73 -12.00
N ARG A 277 18.41 14.62 -12.56
CA ARG A 277 18.65 14.14 -13.93
C ARG A 277 19.75 13.09 -13.95
N GLY A 278 19.65 12.20 -14.93
CA GLY A 278 20.63 11.14 -15.14
C GLY A 278 20.37 9.87 -14.31
N PHE A 279 20.93 8.76 -14.78
CA PHE A 279 20.64 7.43 -14.20
C PHE A 279 21.07 7.32 -12.74
N TRP A 280 22.34 7.59 -12.42
CA TRP A 280 22.87 7.41 -11.07
C TRP A 280 22.27 8.35 -10.02
N PRO A 281 22.06 9.66 -10.30
CA PRO A 281 21.32 10.52 -9.39
C PRO A 281 19.89 10.02 -9.13
N LEU A 282 19.20 9.50 -10.15
CA LEU A 282 17.87 8.92 -9.97
C LEU A 282 17.89 7.60 -9.19
N VAL A 283 18.93 6.77 -9.31
CA VAL A 283 19.11 5.57 -8.46
C VAL A 283 19.24 5.98 -7.00
N ALA A 284 20.13 6.92 -6.70
CA ALA A 284 20.31 7.42 -5.33
C ALA A 284 19.02 8.07 -4.80
N PHE A 285 18.39 8.91 -5.61
CA PHE A 285 17.11 9.55 -5.28
C PHE A 285 16.00 8.51 -5.00
N SER A 286 15.86 7.50 -5.87
CA SER A 286 14.85 6.43 -5.69
C SER A 286 15.09 5.65 -4.40
N ALA A 287 16.35 5.35 -4.07
CA ALA A 287 16.70 4.68 -2.83
C ALA A 287 16.37 5.54 -1.61
N VAL A 288 16.72 6.83 -1.62
CA VAL A 288 16.42 7.76 -0.51
C VAL A 288 14.92 7.94 -0.35
N THR A 289 14.21 8.23 -1.44
CA THR A 289 12.75 8.45 -1.39
C THR A 289 12.02 7.19 -0.93
N GLY A 290 12.42 6.03 -1.47
CA GLY A 290 11.88 4.74 -1.06
C GLY A 290 12.14 4.44 0.42
N TYR A 291 13.35 4.70 0.92
CA TYR A 291 13.68 4.54 2.33
C TYR A 291 12.82 5.46 3.22
N VAL A 292 12.73 6.74 2.87
CA VAL A 292 12.00 7.75 3.65
C VAL A 292 10.52 7.40 3.73
N ILE A 293 9.86 7.12 2.60
CA ILE A 293 8.42 6.83 2.60
C ILE A 293 8.09 5.54 3.36
N HIS A 294 8.88 4.48 3.19
CA HIS A 294 8.64 3.23 3.90
C HIS A 294 8.96 3.32 5.41
N SER A 295 9.80 4.28 5.83
CA SER A 295 10.03 4.58 7.25
C SER A 295 8.81 5.18 7.94
N SER A 296 7.88 5.80 7.21
CA SER A 296 6.68 6.41 7.78
C SER A 296 5.71 5.38 8.38
N PHE A 297 5.63 4.18 7.80
CA PHE A 297 4.70 3.15 8.26
C PHE A 297 4.98 2.70 9.70
N PRO A 298 6.17 2.14 10.03
CA PRO A 298 6.44 1.74 11.40
C PRO A 298 6.45 2.92 12.38
N ALA A 299 6.84 4.13 11.95
CA ALA A 299 6.83 5.31 12.82
C ALA A 299 5.40 5.71 13.22
N VAL A 300 4.46 5.78 12.26
CA VAL A 300 3.06 6.14 12.55
C VAL A 300 2.35 5.00 13.28
N ASP A 301 2.64 3.74 12.92
CA ASP A 301 2.06 2.59 13.62
C ASP A 301 2.50 2.54 15.09
N THR A 302 3.77 2.80 15.39
CA THR A 302 4.27 2.88 16.77
C THR A 302 3.61 4.04 17.55
N TYR A 303 3.48 5.22 16.91
CA TYR A 303 2.76 6.34 17.50
C TYR A 303 1.31 5.99 17.84
N LEU A 304 0.59 5.44 16.88
CA LEU A 304 -0.81 5.10 17.02
C LEU A 304 -1.01 4.05 18.11
N LEU A 305 -0.29 2.94 18.03
CA LEU A 305 -0.43 1.81 18.98
C LEU A 305 0.01 2.19 20.41
N GLY A 306 1.05 3.02 20.54
CA GLY A 306 1.50 3.55 21.82
C GLY A 306 0.60 4.60 22.45
N SER A 307 -0.28 5.22 21.66
CA SER A 307 -1.20 6.26 22.13
C SER A 307 -2.62 5.75 22.45
N LEU A 308 -2.96 4.52 22.03
CA LEU A 308 -4.29 3.95 22.18
C LEU A 308 -4.40 3.07 23.44
N PRO A 309 -5.47 3.25 24.25
CA PRO A 309 -5.77 2.34 25.35
C PRO A 309 -6.10 0.93 24.82
N ASP A 310 -5.75 -0.12 25.57
CA ASP A 310 -5.86 -1.52 25.16
C ASP A 310 -7.27 -1.88 24.64
N ARG A 311 -8.32 -1.43 25.36
CA ARG A 311 -9.72 -1.69 24.98
C ARG A 311 -10.12 -1.15 23.61
N HIS A 312 -9.49 -0.08 23.12
CA HIS A 312 -9.81 0.58 21.86
C HIS A 312 -8.80 0.31 20.75
N ARG A 313 -7.64 -0.27 21.09
CA ARG A 313 -6.46 -0.40 20.19
C ARG A 313 -6.82 -1.07 18.87
N ALA A 314 -7.44 -2.25 18.92
CA ALA A 314 -7.77 -3.01 17.71
C ALA A 314 -8.77 -2.28 16.79
N SER A 315 -9.85 -1.71 17.37
CA SER A 315 -10.88 -1.02 16.61
C SER A 315 -10.38 0.31 16.02
N ALA A 316 -9.62 1.09 16.80
CA ALA A 316 -9.02 2.34 16.34
C ALA A 316 -7.96 2.10 15.26
N TYR A 317 -7.12 1.07 15.41
CA TYR A 317 -6.12 0.71 14.39
C TYR A 317 -6.77 0.24 13.08
N ALA A 318 -7.84 -0.54 13.16
CA ALA A 318 -8.59 -0.96 11.97
C ALA A 318 -9.22 0.24 11.24
N THR A 319 -9.80 1.18 12.01
CA THR A 319 -10.39 2.41 11.45
C THR A 319 -9.35 3.32 10.83
N TYR A 320 -8.20 3.51 11.48
CA TYR A 320 -7.05 4.21 10.91
C TYR A 320 -6.61 3.57 9.58
N GLY A 321 -6.42 2.25 9.54
CA GLY A 321 -5.98 1.56 8.35
C GLY A 321 -6.96 1.69 7.18
N ALA A 322 -8.26 1.67 7.44
CA ALA A 322 -9.29 1.91 6.43
C ALA A 322 -9.29 3.38 5.97
N GLY A 323 -9.26 4.33 6.90
CA GLY A 323 -9.23 5.77 6.61
C GLY A 323 -7.98 6.17 5.81
N MET A 324 -6.81 5.65 6.20
CA MET A 324 -5.56 5.87 5.47
C MET A 324 -5.69 5.40 4.00
N MET A 325 -6.25 4.21 3.76
CA MET A 325 -6.40 3.70 2.40
C MET A 325 -7.40 4.48 1.56
N VAL A 326 -8.47 4.99 2.16
CA VAL A 326 -9.44 5.88 1.47
C VAL A 326 -8.76 7.15 0.98
N ILE A 327 -7.88 7.75 1.79
CA ILE A 327 -7.12 8.95 1.39
C ILE A 327 -6.00 8.60 0.40
N GLN A 328 -5.33 7.46 0.57
CA GLN A 328 -4.24 7.03 -0.31
C GLN A 328 -4.71 6.67 -1.71
N ALA A 329 -5.85 5.99 -1.84
CA ALA A 329 -6.32 5.40 -3.10
C ALA A 329 -6.41 6.41 -4.26
N PRO A 330 -6.98 7.62 -4.10
CA PRO A 330 -7.13 8.57 -5.21
C PRO A 330 -5.81 9.15 -5.74
N GLY A 331 -4.68 8.93 -5.09
CA GLY A 331 -3.39 9.49 -5.52
C GLY A 331 -3.09 9.24 -7.00
N SER A 332 -3.31 8.03 -7.50
CA SER A 332 -3.03 7.69 -8.89
C SER A 332 -4.01 8.34 -9.88
N VAL A 333 -5.31 8.37 -9.57
CA VAL A 333 -6.28 9.03 -10.46
C VAL A 333 -6.07 10.53 -10.51
N VAL A 334 -5.67 11.16 -9.39
CA VAL A 334 -5.32 12.59 -9.36
C VAL A 334 -4.16 12.88 -10.33
N PHE A 335 -3.07 12.10 -10.28
CA PHE A 335 -1.96 12.23 -11.23
C PHE A 335 -2.43 12.03 -12.67
N GLY A 336 -3.21 10.99 -12.94
CA GLY A 336 -3.70 10.68 -14.28
C GLY A 336 -4.58 11.79 -14.87
N VAL A 337 -5.51 12.34 -14.09
CA VAL A 337 -6.38 13.46 -14.52
C VAL A 337 -5.57 14.72 -14.81
N LEU A 338 -4.59 15.04 -13.96
CA LEU A 338 -3.75 16.20 -14.18
C LEU A 338 -2.88 16.04 -15.44
N LEU A 339 -2.36 14.85 -15.70
CA LEU A 339 -1.60 14.56 -16.92
C LEU A 339 -2.48 14.66 -18.18
N ASP A 340 -3.71 14.16 -18.15
CA ASP A 340 -4.65 14.28 -19.27
C ASP A 340 -5.11 15.73 -19.49
N ALA A 341 -5.13 16.55 -18.43
CA ALA A 341 -5.36 18.00 -18.52
C ALA A 341 -4.13 18.78 -19.05
N GLY A 342 -3.04 18.09 -19.41
CA GLY A 342 -1.81 18.69 -19.93
C GLY A 342 -0.88 19.29 -18.87
N VAL A 343 -1.12 19.00 -17.58
CA VAL A 343 -0.23 19.47 -16.51
C VAL A 343 1.05 18.64 -16.52
N ALA A 344 2.20 19.32 -16.63
CA ALA A 344 3.50 18.66 -16.64
C ALA A 344 3.86 18.05 -15.28
N PHE A 345 4.64 16.96 -15.26
CA PHE A 345 5.09 16.30 -14.03
C PHE A 345 5.74 17.25 -13.01
N PRO A 346 6.63 18.21 -13.39
CA PRO A 346 7.20 19.15 -12.42
C PRO A 346 6.13 19.92 -11.65
N THR A 347 5.11 20.45 -12.33
CA THR A 347 4.01 21.20 -11.72
C THR A 347 3.16 20.29 -10.80
N ILE A 348 2.92 19.04 -11.19
CA ILE A 348 2.23 18.07 -10.32
C ILE A 348 3.03 17.85 -9.04
N PHE A 349 4.35 17.69 -9.13
CA PHE A 349 5.21 17.51 -7.95
C PHE A 349 5.27 18.77 -7.08
N GLU A 350 5.25 19.97 -7.68
CA GLU A 350 5.16 21.23 -6.94
C GLU A 350 3.85 21.33 -6.16
N TRP A 351 2.70 21.01 -6.77
CA TRP A 351 1.41 21.02 -6.08
C TRP A 351 1.32 19.97 -4.97
N MET A 352 1.80 18.76 -5.24
CA MET A 352 1.84 17.71 -4.22
C MET A 352 2.81 18.07 -3.08
N GLY A 353 3.97 18.64 -3.43
CA GLY A 353 4.93 19.15 -2.46
C GLY A 353 4.37 20.30 -1.61
N ALA A 354 3.65 21.25 -2.23
CA ALA A 354 2.98 22.32 -1.51
C ALA A 354 1.93 21.76 -0.51
N GLY A 355 1.13 20.76 -0.92
CA GLY A 355 0.21 20.07 -0.04
C GLY A 355 0.93 19.40 1.16
N LEU A 356 2.08 18.76 0.91
CA LEU A 356 2.91 18.16 1.97
C LEU A 356 3.51 19.23 2.90
N VAL A 357 3.90 20.40 2.37
CA VAL A 357 4.34 21.55 3.18
C VAL A 357 3.21 22.03 4.10
N VAL A 358 2.00 22.17 3.58
CA VAL A 358 0.83 22.56 4.38
C VAL A 358 0.58 21.53 5.49
N LEU A 359 0.60 20.23 5.17
CA LEU A 359 0.49 19.16 6.16
C LEU A 359 1.58 19.26 7.24
N LEU A 360 2.83 19.43 6.82
CA LEU A 360 3.97 19.56 7.74
C LEU A 360 3.84 20.76 8.66
N LEU A 361 3.47 21.92 8.12
CA LEU A 361 3.25 23.14 8.92
C LEU A 361 2.10 22.99 9.89
N ALA A 362 1.00 22.33 9.48
CA ALA A 362 -0.11 22.04 10.37
C ALA A 362 0.31 21.09 11.51
N LEU A 363 1.06 20.04 11.22
CA LEU A 363 1.58 19.11 12.24
C LEU A 363 2.57 19.81 13.19
N LEU A 364 3.45 20.67 12.68
CA LEU A 364 4.36 21.50 13.51
C LEU A 364 3.58 22.45 14.42
N ALA A 365 2.58 23.17 13.89
CA ALA A 365 1.76 24.07 14.66
C ALA A 365 1.00 23.33 15.79
N LEU A 366 0.45 22.15 15.50
CA LEU A 366 -0.20 21.29 16.50
C LEU A 366 0.81 20.76 17.54
N HIS A 367 2.02 20.42 17.12
CA HIS A 367 3.08 19.95 18.01
C HIS A 367 3.51 21.04 18.99
N PHE A 368 3.84 22.24 18.50
CA PHE A 368 4.31 23.34 19.33
C PHE A 368 3.19 23.94 20.21
N SER A 369 1.92 23.86 19.77
CA SER A 369 0.79 24.25 20.61
C SER A 369 0.40 23.21 21.67
N GLY A 370 1.06 22.05 21.70
CA GLY A 370 0.76 20.96 22.62
C GLY A 370 -0.59 20.28 22.38
N ARG A 371 -1.20 20.47 21.19
CA ARG A 371 -2.53 19.94 20.83
C ARG A 371 -2.46 18.57 20.14
N LEU A 372 -1.27 18.11 19.75
CA LEU A 372 -1.13 16.72 19.25
C LEU A 372 -1.38 15.75 20.40
N PRO A 373 -2.14 14.68 20.16
CA PRO A 373 -2.33 13.63 21.15
C PRO A 373 -0.98 13.05 21.56
N ARG A 374 -0.73 12.99 22.87
CA ARG A 374 0.52 12.45 23.41
C ARG A 374 0.42 10.95 23.55
N THR A 375 1.55 10.24 23.40
CA THR A 375 1.64 8.82 23.75
C THR A 375 1.37 8.66 25.26
N ALA A 376 0.64 7.62 25.65
CA ALA A 376 0.30 7.34 27.05
C ALA A 376 1.51 7.07 27.96
N ALA A 377 2.71 7.04 27.40
CA ALA A 377 4.00 6.78 28.06
C ALA A 377 4.86 8.04 28.28
N ALA A 378 4.26 9.23 28.26
CA ALA A 378 4.96 10.51 28.55
C ALA A 378 4.42 11.17 29.80
#